data_1ee539ef5b507282feb62c2b2f4f415f
#
_entry.id   1ee539ef5b507282feb62c2b2f4f415f
#
_cell.length_a   1.000
_cell.length_b   1.000
_cell.length_c   1.000
_cell.angle_alpha   90.00
_cell.angle_beta   90.00
_cell.angle_gamma   90.00
#
_symmetry.space_group_name_H-M   'P 1'
#
loop_
_entity.id
_entity.type
_entity.pdbx_description
1 polymer ?
#
loop_
_entity_poly.entity_id
_entity_poly.type
_entity_poly.pdbx_seq_one_letter_code
_entity_poly.pdbx_strand_id
1 'polypeptide(L)'
;LPHFFNVNRNKKNEKAFKKLEAFNSYPFEKKTWLIISILVISIICLFTKSLVQFDTDLKNIGYNEPRVLESQELLADHSTKEYRTIYYATIDEDLDSALTFNKTLYAELENQKTNKKVSSYGNTASLFITTKAQRSRIEKWNNFWYGKEKRAEKLNTLMAAECPKYGFSMDFFQPFWGMLNANYEPTSLFESDAFPSSLKSNMIEYTDGKYILFTPVQIKPSDKREVTDRIVDTEVSGARRFVIIDPFYYTEELVEIMNNDFNVALFISSIFVFLVLLISFRSTTLALIGFVPMSLSWYIVLGIMGILGIKFNLVNIVISTFIYGIGVDYSIFIMDGLLSN
;
A
#
# COMPACT_ATOMS: atom_id res chain seq x y z
N LEU A 1 -12.47 -45.48 10.72
CA LEU A 1 -13.58 -44.49 10.74
C LEU A 1 -14.93 -45.00 10.19
N PRO A 2 -15.03 -46.04 9.32
CA PRO A 2 -16.34 -46.52 8.82
C PRO A 2 -17.26 -47.14 9.86
N HIS A 3 -16.75 -47.51 11.04
CA HIS A 3 -17.53 -48.16 12.07
C HIS A 3 -18.32 -47.24 13.01
N PHE A 4 -18.16 -45.90 12.87
CA PHE A 4 -18.81 -44.93 13.75
C PHE A 4 -20.03 -44.21 13.13
N PHE A 5 -20.28 -44.39 11.83
CA PHE A 5 -21.42 -43.76 11.18
C PHE A 5 -22.37 -44.78 10.61
N ASN A 6 -23.51 -44.94 11.29
CA ASN A 6 -24.65 -45.68 10.75
C ASN A 6 -25.32 -44.77 9.68
N VAL A 7 -24.82 -44.83 8.45
CA VAL A 7 -25.35 -44.04 7.35
C VAL A 7 -26.69 -44.65 6.94
N ASN A 8 -27.77 -44.06 7.40
CA ASN A 8 -29.11 -44.36 6.89
C ASN A 8 -29.12 -43.99 5.38
N ARG A 9 -28.99 -45.00 4.50
CA ARG A 9 -28.99 -44.81 3.03
C ARG A 9 -30.36 -44.30 2.60
N ASN A 10 -30.51 -43.02 2.51
CA ASN A 10 -31.67 -42.36 1.90
C ASN A 10 -31.70 -42.74 0.40
N LYS A 11 -32.84 -43.25 -0.08
CA LYS A 11 -33.07 -43.61 -1.52
C LYS A 11 -32.72 -42.51 -2.53
N LYS A 12 -32.65 -41.26 -2.09
CA LYS A 12 -32.27 -40.12 -2.87
C LYS A 12 -30.74 -40.13 -3.18
N ASN A 13 -29.95 -40.63 -2.26
CA ASN A 13 -28.50 -40.73 -2.42
C ASN A 13 -28.10 -41.92 -3.30
N GLU A 14 -28.88 -43.00 -3.34
CA GLU A 14 -28.60 -44.15 -4.22
C GLU A 14 -28.67 -43.78 -5.73
N LYS A 15 -29.60 -42.90 -6.12
CA LYS A 15 -29.66 -42.42 -7.52
C LYS A 15 -28.47 -41.55 -7.88
N ALA A 16 -27.97 -40.74 -6.96
CA ALA A 16 -26.78 -39.91 -7.17
C ALA A 16 -25.52 -40.79 -7.23
N PHE A 17 -25.40 -41.78 -6.32
CA PHE A 17 -24.31 -42.75 -6.35
C PHE A 17 -24.29 -43.60 -7.60
N LYS A 18 -25.45 -44.11 -8.07
CA LYS A 18 -25.52 -44.85 -9.36
C LYS A 18 -25.14 -44.00 -10.56
N LYS A 19 -25.48 -42.72 -10.55
CA LYS A 19 -25.05 -41.79 -11.61
C LYS A 19 -23.53 -41.54 -11.57
N LEU A 20 -22.96 -41.39 -10.36
CA LEU A 20 -21.50 -41.25 -10.17
C LEU A 20 -20.78 -42.52 -10.56
N GLU A 21 -21.32 -43.70 -10.20
CA GLU A 21 -20.75 -44.99 -10.57
C GLU A 21 -20.83 -45.24 -12.08
N ALA A 22 -21.95 -44.90 -12.72
CA ALA A 22 -22.09 -44.94 -14.17
C ALA A 22 -21.17 -43.97 -14.91
N PHE A 23 -20.92 -42.79 -14.31
CA PHE A 23 -19.95 -41.83 -14.86
C PHE A 23 -18.52 -42.33 -14.71
N ASN A 24 -18.19 -42.92 -13.55
CA ASN A 24 -16.85 -43.44 -13.26
C ASN A 24 -16.54 -44.71 -14.05
N SER A 25 -17.56 -45.51 -14.42
CA SER A 25 -17.43 -46.73 -15.23
C SER A 25 -17.42 -46.45 -16.74
N TYR A 26 -17.59 -45.18 -17.14
CA TYR A 26 -17.60 -44.83 -18.54
C TYR A 26 -16.19 -44.85 -19.12
N PRO A 27 -15.93 -45.61 -20.22
CA PRO A 27 -14.60 -45.75 -20.77
C PRO A 27 -14.15 -44.51 -21.53
N PHE A 28 -13.73 -43.46 -20.79
CA PHE A 28 -13.27 -42.18 -21.36
C PHE A 28 -12.03 -42.38 -22.24
N GLU A 29 -11.17 -43.34 -21.87
CA GLU A 29 -9.93 -43.68 -22.58
C GLU A 29 -10.16 -44.19 -24.01
N LYS A 30 -11.34 -44.78 -24.30
CA LYS A 30 -11.70 -45.26 -25.66
C LYS A 30 -12.19 -44.14 -26.58
N LYS A 31 -12.38 -42.92 -26.06
CA LYS A 31 -12.88 -41.77 -26.84
C LYS A 31 -11.74 -40.86 -27.27
N THR A 32 -11.13 -41.18 -28.40
CA THR A 32 -10.00 -40.41 -28.98
C THR A 32 -10.29 -38.91 -29.10
N TRP A 33 -11.56 -38.54 -29.38
CA TRP A 33 -11.94 -37.11 -29.49
C TRP A 33 -11.83 -36.36 -28.16
N LEU A 34 -12.03 -37.03 -27.01
CA LEU A 34 -11.84 -36.40 -25.68
C LEU A 34 -10.35 -36.09 -25.43
N ILE A 35 -9.49 -37.03 -25.76
CA ILE A 35 -8.03 -36.85 -25.63
C ILE A 35 -7.58 -35.69 -26.53
N ILE A 36 -8.06 -35.67 -27.78
CA ILE A 36 -7.76 -34.56 -28.70
C ILE A 36 -8.29 -33.23 -28.18
N SER A 37 -9.51 -33.20 -27.64
CA SER A 37 -10.09 -31.97 -27.04
C SER A 37 -9.25 -31.46 -25.89
N ILE A 38 -8.81 -32.32 -24.97
CA ILE A 38 -7.94 -31.94 -23.85
C ILE A 38 -6.61 -31.37 -24.36
N LEU A 39 -6.02 -32.00 -25.36
CA LEU A 39 -4.78 -31.51 -25.98
C LEU A 39 -4.96 -30.14 -26.63
N VAL A 40 -6.03 -29.96 -27.38
CA VAL A 40 -6.34 -28.68 -28.03
C VAL A 40 -6.57 -27.57 -26.97
N ILE A 41 -7.35 -27.87 -25.94
CA ILE A 41 -7.57 -26.94 -24.82
C ILE A 41 -6.23 -26.60 -24.15
N SER A 42 -5.38 -27.60 -23.90
CA SER A 42 -4.07 -27.39 -23.28
C SER A 42 -3.18 -26.48 -24.12
N ILE A 43 -3.17 -26.69 -25.46
CA ILE A 43 -2.41 -25.83 -26.36
C ILE A 43 -2.95 -24.39 -26.32
N ILE A 44 -4.27 -24.19 -26.36
CA ILE A 44 -4.89 -22.87 -26.26
C ILE A 44 -4.48 -22.22 -24.91
N CYS A 45 -4.56 -22.97 -23.81
CA CYS A 45 -4.21 -22.49 -22.48
C CYS A 45 -2.72 -22.14 -22.34
N LEU A 46 -1.83 -22.79 -23.05
CA LEU A 46 -0.41 -22.44 -23.11
C LEU A 46 -0.17 -21.04 -23.71
N PHE A 47 -0.98 -20.64 -24.68
CA PHE A 47 -0.90 -19.28 -25.25
C PHE A 47 -1.59 -18.24 -24.37
N THR A 48 -2.74 -18.58 -23.78
CA THR A 48 -3.52 -17.63 -22.98
C THR A 48 -2.97 -17.42 -21.57
N LYS A 49 -2.05 -18.25 -21.06
CA LYS A 49 -1.38 -18.03 -19.78
C LYS A 49 -0.66 -16.67 -19.67
N SER A 50 -0.20 -16.12 -20.80
CA SER A 50 0.46 -14.82 -20.86
C SER A 50 -0.49 -13.63 -20.58
N LEU A 51 -1.82 -13.88 -20.63
CA LEU A 51 -2.84 -12.89 -20.31
C LEU A 51 -3.11 -12.79 -18.80
N VAL A 52 -2.59 -13.71 -18.00
CA VAL A 52 -2.76 -13.68 -16.54
C VAL A 52 -1.98 -12.49 -15.99
N GLN A 53 -2.67 -11.63 -15.27
CA GLN A 53 -2.11 -10.47 -14.59
C GLN A 53 -2.08 -10.72 -13.09
N PHE A 54 -1.15 -10.05 -12.40
CA PHE A 54 -1.13 -10.01 -10.95
C PHE A 54 -1.98 -8.85 -10.45
N ASP A 55 -2.73 -9.10 -9.38
CA ASP A 55 -3.47 -8.05 -8.70
C ASP A 55 -2.56 -7.35 -7.72
N THR A 56 -2.20 -6.11 -8.04
CA THR A 56 -1.36 -5.25 -7.21
C THR A 56 -2.13 -4.56 -6.10
N ASP A 57 -3.47 -4.63 -6.12
CA ASP A 57 -4.30 -4.01 -5.08
C ASP A 57 -4.49 -4.98 -3.91
N LEU A 58 -3.73 -4.73 -2.83
CA LEU A 58 -3.83 -5.50 -1.59
C LEU A 58 -5.24 -5.47 -0.95
N LYS A 59 -6.09 -4.52 -1.34
CA LYS A 59 -7.48 -4.45 -0.87
C LYS A 59 -8.32 -5.62 -1.37
N ASN A 60 -7.94 -6.22 -2.50
CA ASN A 60 -8.64 -7.36 -3.09
C ASN A 60 -8.27 -8.71 -2.44
N ILE A 61 -7.39 -8.72 -1.45
CA ILE A 61 -6.99 -9.95 -0.74
C ILE A 61 -8.07 -10.43 0.22
N GLY A 62 -8.82 -9.50 0.81
CA GLY A 62 -9.86 -9.80 1.80
C GLY A 62 -11.28 -9.74 1.22
N TYR A 63 -12.20 -10.40 1.91
CA TYR A 63 -13.63 -10.19 1.63
C TYR A 63 -14.03 -8.79 2.07
N ASN A 64 -14.45 -7.98 1.11
CA ASN A 64 -15.05 -6.68 1.38
C ASN A 64 -16.58 -6.82 1.34
N GLU A 65 -17.25 -6.37 2.39
CA GLU A 65 -18.71 -6.35 2.42
C GLU A 65 -19.22 -5.45 1.27
N PRO A 66 -20.26 -5.86 0.51
CA PRO A 66 -20.80 -5.09 -0.62
C PRO A 66 -21.09 -3.62 -0.30
N ARG A 67 -21.61 -3.35 0.90
CA ARG A 67 -21.84 -1.98 1.41
C ARG A 67 -20.56 -1.14 1.52
N VAL A 68 -19.44 -1.77 1.90
CA VAL A 68 -18.14 -1.07 2.00
C VAL A 68 -17.64 -0.73 0.60
N LEU A 69 -17.77 -1.65 -0.35
CA LEU A 69 -17.41 -1.42 -1.76
C LEU A 69 -18.23 -0.28 -2.37
N GLU A 70 -19.55 -0.30 -2.18
CA GLU A 70 -20.45 0.76 -2.65
C GLU A 70 -20.11 2.12 -2.03
N SER A 71 -19.81 2.14 -0.73
CA SER A 71 -19.37 3.36 -0.04
C SER A 71 -18.01 3.86 -0.54
N GLN A 72 -17.09 2.96 -0.85
CA GLN A 72 -15.79 3.29 -1.43
C GLN A 72 -15.94 3.81 -2.86
N GLU A 73 -16.83 3.24 -3.67
CA GLU A 73 -17.12 3.73 -5.00
C GLU A 73 -17.75 5.13 -4.97
N LEU A 74 -18.74 5.36 -4.11
CA LEU A 74 -19.34 6.67 -3.90
C LEU A 74 -18.28 7.70 -3.45
N LEU A 75 -17.43 7.34 -2.49
CA LEU A 75 -16.35 8.21 -2.05
C LEU A 75 -15.34 8.49 -3.18
N ALA A 76 -15.04 7.46 -3.96
CA ALA A 76 -14.12 7.57 -5.08
C ALA A 76 -14.69 8.42 -6.22
N ASP A 77 -15.99 8.42 -6.46
CA ASP A 77 -16.64 9.26 -7.48
C ASP A 77 -16.70 10.74 -7.10
N HIS A 78 -16.71 11.02 -5.79
CA HIS A 78 -16.70 12.37 -5.25
C HIS A 78 -15.31 12.85 -4.80
N SER A 79 -14.32 11.96 -4.73
CA SER A 79 -12.92 12.30 -4.48
C SER A 79 -12.15 12.40 -5.80
N THR A 80 -11.10 13.18 -5.81
CA THR A 80 -10.18 13.32 -6.96
C THR A 80 -9.43 11.99 -7.20
N LYS A 81 -10.05 11.03 -7.88
CA LYS A 81 -9.49 9.70 -8.25
C LYS A 81 -8.15 9.78 -9.00
N GLU A 82 -7.84 10.94 -9.55
CA GLU A 82 -6.63 11.13 -10.37
C GLU A 82 -5.35 11.32 -9.55
N TYR A 83 -5.43 11.50 -8.23
CA TYR A 83 -4.27 11.86 -7.42
C TYR A 83 -3.89 10.74 -6.46
N ARG A 84 -2.58 10.53 -6.34
CA ARG A 84 -1.94 9.65 -5.32
C ARG A 84 -1.18 10.50 -4.33
N THR A 85 -1.15 10.08 -3.08
CA THR A 85 -0.35 10.73 -2.05
C THR A 85 1.00 10.03 -1.94
N ILE A 86 2.06 10.78 -2.16
CA ILE A 86 3.44 10.40 -1.81
C ILE A 86 3.90 11.25 -0.63
N TYR A 87 4.90 10.79 0.10
CA TYR A 87 5.44 11.51 1.24
C TYR A 87 6.89 11.87 0.98
N TYR A 88 7.24 13.14 1.24
CA TYR A 88 8.62 13.55 1.36
C TYR A 88 8.98 13.59 2.85
N ALA A 89 9.96 12.80 3.25
CA ALA A 89 10.49 12.79 4.59
C ALA A 89 11.78 13.60 4.63
N THR A 90 11.80 14.70 5.38
CA THR A 90 13.01 15.48 5.66
C THR A 90 13.63 14.96 6.95
N ILE A 91 14.91 14.61 6.94
CA ILE A 91 15.60 13.97 8.05
C ILE A 91 16.79 14.84 8.50
N ASP A 92 16.85 15.19 9.78
CA ASP A 92 18.00 15.90 10.38
C ASP A 92 18.08 15.61 11.88
N GLU A 93 19.25 15.77 12.46
CA GLU A 93 19.48 15.62 13.91
C GLU A 93 18.96 16.83 14.70
N ASP A 94 18.85 17.98 14.06
CA ASP A 94 18.32 19.22 14.61
C ASP A 94 16.98 19.60 14.00
N LEU A 95 15.97 19.86 14.84
CA LEU A 95 14.62 20.21 14.40
C LEU A 95 14.60 21.49 13.57
N ASP A 96 15.33 22.54 13.96
CA ASP A 96 15.36 23.80 13.24
C ASP A 96 16.00 23.64 11.84
N SER A 97 17.02 22.80 11.74
CA SER A 97 17.62 22.41 10.46
C SER A 97 16.63 21.64 9.59
N ALA A 98 15.95 20.62 10.14
CA ALA A 98 14.94 19.86 9.44
C ALA A 98 13.80 20.76 8.92
N LEU A 99 13.29 21.67 9.75
CA LEU A 99 12.26 22.65 9.36
C LEU A 99 12.74 23.63 8.27
N THR A 100 14.02 24.03 8.33
CA THR A 100 14.60 24.93 7.31
C THR A 100 14.69 24.22 5.96
N PHE A 101 15.14 22.95 5.95
CA PHE A 101 15.16 22.15 4.74
C PHE A 101 13.77 21.87 4.20
N ASN A 102 12.85 21.49 5.08
CA ASN A 102 11.46 21.27 4.70
C ASN A 102 10.85 22.52 4.05
N LYS A 103 11.24 23.72 4.49
CA LYS A 103 10.83 24.97 3.85
C LYS A 103 11.36 25.16 2.43
N THR A 104 12.56 24.67 2.11
CA THR A 104 13.07 24.73 0.72
C THR A 104 12.25 23.83 -0.22
N LEU A 105 11.82 22.66 0.29
CA LEU A 105 10.92 21.77 -0.43
C LEU A 105 9.60 22.48 -0.83
N TYR A 106 9.05 23.32 0.04
CA TYR A 106 7.79 24.02 -0.28
C TYR A 106 7.91 25.01 -1.44
N ALA A 107 9.05 25.65 -1.60
CA ALA A 107 9.25 26.56 -2.73
C ALA A 107 9.14 25.80 -4.07
N GLU A 108 9.70 24.61 -4.13
CA GLU A 108 9.60 23.77 -5.32
C GLU A 108 8.21 23.17 -5.48
N LEU A 109 7.58 22.69 -4.40
CA LEU A 109 6.21 22.17 -4.45
C LEU A 109 5.19 23.24 -4.89
N GLU A 110 5.36 24.49 -4.48
CA GLU A 110 4.50 25.59 -4.91
C GLU A 110 4.67 25.89 -6.42
N ASN A 111 5.90 25.82 -6.90
CA ASN A 111 6.18 25.92 -8.33
C ASN A 111 5.50 24.80 -9.13
N GLN A 112 5.61 23.55 -8.66
CA GLN A 112 4.97 22.39 -9.28
C GLN A 112 3.43 22.44 -9.19
N LYS A 113 2.90 23.00 -8.12
CA LYS A 113 1.45 23.24 -7.96
C LYS A 113 0.95 24.29 -8.95
N THR A 114 1.71 25.36 -9.15
CA THR A 114 1.41 26.38 -10.16
C THR A 114 1.40 25.76 -11.56
N ASN A 115 2.28 24.81 -11.83
CA ASN A 115 2.34 24.05 -13.08
C ASN A 115 1.32 22.91 -13.18
N LYS A 116 0.40 22.78 -12.19
CA LYS A 116 -0.67 21.77 -12.12
C LYS A 116 -0.19 20.31 -12.05
N LYS A 117 1.07 20.06 -11.67
CA LYS A 117 1.63 18.72 -11.48
C LYS A 117 1.39 18.20 -10.07
N VAL A 118 1.37 19.08 -9.09
CA VAL A 118 0.99 18.83 -7.71
C VAL A 118 -0.39 19.43 -7.48
N SER A 119 -1.32 18.66 -6.93
CA SER A 119 -2.66 19.14 -6.58
C SER A 119 -2.66 19.87 -5.24
N SER A 120 -2.11 19.22 -4.23
CA SER A 120 -2.00 19.76 -2.88
C SER A 120 -0.80 19.15 -2.16
N TYR A 121 -0.33 19.83 -1.12
CA TYR A 121 0.72 19.32 -0.24
C TYR A 121 0.51 19.80 1.20
N GLY A 122 0.99 19.00 2.16
CA GLY A 122 1.00 19.37 3.57
C GLY A 122 2.10 20.40 3.86
N ASN A 123 1.87 21.29 4.80
CA ASN A 123 2.83 22.33 5.16
C ASN A 123 3.18 22.27 6.66
N THR A 124 4.04 21.33 7.03
CA THR A 124 4.49 21.11 8.40
C THR A 124 5.28 22.31 8.94
N ALA A 125 6.15 22.91 8.14
CA ALA A 125 6.98 24.05 8.54
C ALA A 125 6.18 25.37 8.75
N SER A 126 4.92 25.44 8.32
CA SER A 126 4.05 26.58 8.66
C SER A 126 3.55 26.51 10.10
N LEU A 127 3.35 25.30 10.62
CA LEU A 127 2.87 25.06 11.98
C LEU A 127 4.04 25.08 12.98
N PHE A 128 5.14 24.41 12.62
CA PHE A 128 6.32 24.32 13.44
C PHE A 128 7.37 25.33 12.97
N ILE A 129 7.42 26.48 13.63
CA ILE A 129 8.27 27.59 13.22
C ILE A 129 9.64 27.46 13.89
N THR A 130 10.73 27.63 13.13
CA THR A 130 12.11 27.57 13.65
C THR A 130 12.34 28.60 14.77
N THR A 131 13.19 28.26 15.72
CA THR A 131 13.61 29.16 16.83
C THR A 131 14.13 30.49 16.30
N LYS A 132 14.90 30.48 15.22
CA LYS A 132 15.42 31.69 14.56
C LYS A 132 14.29 32.59 14.05
N ALA A 133 13.27 32.00 13.40
CA ALA A 133 12.14 32.76 12.89
C ALA A 133 11.26 33.32 14.02
N GLN A 134 11.10 32.56 15.11
CA GLN A 134 10.41 33.04 16.31
C GLN A 134 11.11 34.24 16.92
N ARG A 135 12.44 34.18 17.12
CA ARG A 135 13.23 35.34 17.63
C ARG A 135 13.07 36.55 16.75
N SER A 136 13.15 36.43 15.44
CA SER A 136 12.94 37.53 14.52
C SER A 136 11.52 38.15 14.62
N ARG A 137 10.49 37.32 14.87
CA ARG A 137 9.12 37.81 15.07
C ARG A 137 8.99 38.55 16.41
N ILE A 138 9.59 38.03 17.47
CA ILE A 138 9.62 38.65 18.80
C ILE A 138 10.34 39.99 18.73
N GLU A 139 11.50 40.08 18.09
CA GLU A 139 12.20 41.35 17.86
C GLU A 139 11.37 42.37 17.10
N LYS A 140 10.68 41.94 16.01
CA LYS A 140 9.79 42.81 15.26
C LYS A 140 8.61 43.31 16.12
N TRP A 141 8.03 42.42 16.92
CA TRP A 141 6.96 42.76 17.87
C TRP A 141 7.42 43.78 18.89
N ASN A 142 8.57 43.54 19.54
CA ASN A 142 9.15 44.45 20.53
C ASN A 142 9.53 45.81 19.89
N ASN A 143 10.14 45.83 18.73
CA ASN A 143 10.48 47.04 18.03
C ASN A 143 9.24 47.83 17.58
N PHE A 144 8.16 47.17 17.20
CA PHE A 144 6.92 47.80 16.82
C PHE A 144 6.27 48.52 18.01
N TRP A 145 6.17 47.84 19.14
CA TRP A 145 5.47 48.39 20.31
C TRP A 145 6.36 49.24 21.20
N TYR A 146 7.57 48.83 21.46
CA TYR A 146 8.50 49.47 22.40
C TYR A 146 9.72 50.15 21.76
N GLY A 147 9.79 50.15 20.42
CA GLY A 147 10.88 50.77 19.69
C GLY A 147 10.83 52.30 19.78
N LYS A 148 11.55 52.97 18.86
CA LYS A 148 11.70 54.45 18.86
C LYS A 148 10.40 55.24 18.94
N GLU A 149 9.32 54.71 18.37
CA GLU A 149 8.01 55.37 18.31
C GLU A 149 7.20 55.21 19.59
N LYS A 150 7.60 54.36 20.53
CA LYS A 150 6.91 54.13 21.80
C LYS A 150 5.40 53.94 21.66
N ARG A 151 4.98 53.08 20.71
CA ARG A 151 3.55 52.94 20.35
C ARG A 151 2.71 52.42 21.49
N ALA A 152 3.24 51.55 22.36
CA ALA A 152 2.52 51.07 23.53
C ALA A 152 2.19 52.19 24.51
N GLU A 153 3.16 53.09 24.81
CA GLU A 153 2.94 54.26 25.69
C GLU A 153 1.92 55.23 25.08
N LYS A 154 2.06 55.54 23.79
CA LYS A 154 1.12 56.42 23.06
C LYS A 154 -0.29 55.84 23.05
N LEU A 155 -0.42 54.50 22.77
CA LEU A 155 -1.73 53.84 22.78
C LEU A 155 -2.36 53.90 24.18
N ASN A 156 -1.59 53.62 25.22
CA ASN A 156 -2.09 53.69 26.61
C ASN A 156 -2.61 55.09 26.96
N THR A 157 -1.84 56.15 26.63
CA THR A 157 -2.23 57.52 26.84
C THR A 157 -3.52 57.88 26.08
N LEU A 158 -3.60 57.47 24.84
CA LEU A 158 -4.77 57.72 23.99
C LEU A 158 -6.01 56.97 24.48
N MET A 159 -5.88 55.73 24.88
CA MET A 159 -6.98 54.93 25.43
C MET A 159 -7.45 55.49 26.79
N ALA A 160 -6.53 55.90 27.66
CA ALA A 160 -6.89 56.53 28.92
C ALA A 160 -7.69 57.82 28.74
N ALA A 161 -7.42 58.60 27.69
CA ALA A 161 -8.13 59.81 27.36
C ALA A 161 -9.50 59.57 26.68
N GLU A 162 -9.60 58.56 25.83
CA GLU A 162 -10.78 58.35 24.99
C GLU A 162 -11.79 57.34 25.59
N CYS A 163 -11.33 56.27 26.25
CA CYS A 163 -12.23 55.23 26.77
C CYS A 163 -13.34 55.77 27.68
N PRO A 164 -13.08 56.71 28.61
CA PRO A 164 -14.15 57.26 29.47
C PRO A 164 -15.24 57.97 28.68
N LYS A 165 -14.90 58.63 27.55
CA LYS A 165 -15.87 59.34 26.70
C LYS A 165 -16.92 58.42 26.08
N TYR A 166 -16.54 57.15 25.88
CA TYR A 166 -17.40 56.12 25.29
C TYR A 166 -17.91 55.12 26.32
N GLY A 167 -17.72 55.38 27.62
CA GLY A 167 -18.21 54.53 28.71
C GLY A 167 -17.41 53.23 28.92
N PHE A 168 -16.19 53.15 28.41
CA PHE A 168 -15.31 51.98 28.63
C PHE A 168 -14.38 52.24 29.82
N SER A 169 -14.20 51.17 30.65
CA SER A 169 -13.13 51.17 31.66
C SER A 169 -11.84 50.61 31.03
N MET A 170 -10.69 51.15 31.44
CA MET A 170 -9.38 50.63 31.07
C MET A 170 -9.18 49.18 31.48
N ASP A 171 -9.84 48.73 32.55
CA ASP A 171 -9.77 47.35 33.03
C ASP A 171 -10.33 46.32 32.02
N PHE A 172 -11.25 46.79 31.16
CA PHE A 172 -11.75 45.93 30.07
C PHE A 172 -10.64 45.47 29.12
N PHE A 173 -9.58 46.23 28.97
CA PHE A 173 -8.46 45.95 28.08
C PHE A 173 -7.28 45.28 28.80
N GLN A 174 -7.44 44.88 30.06
CA GLN A 174 -6.39 44.18 30.81
C GLN A 174 -5.83 42.92 30.07
N PRO A 175 -6.64 42.05 29.44
CA PRO A 175 -6.12 40.93 28.71
C PRO A 175 -5.21 41.36 27.54
N PHE A 176 -5.54 42.44 26.85
CA PHE A 176 -4.70 42.99 25.76
C PHE A 176 -3.36 43.52 26.31
N TRP A 177 -3.38 44.25 27.42
CA TRP A 177 -2.15 44.75 28.06
C TRP A 177 -1.31 43.63 28.64
N GLY A 178 -1.94 42.57 29.17
CA GLY A 178 -1.26 41.36 29.61
C GLY A 178 -0.52 40.65 28.45
N MET A 179 -1.17 40.55 27.30
CA MET A 179 -0.55 39.98 26.09
C MET A 179 0.58 40.87 25.54
N LEU A 180 0.38 42.20 25.58
CA LEU A 180 1.37 43.15 25.07
C LEU A 180 2.64 43.15 25.93
N ASN A 181 2.50 43.09 27.26
CA ASN A 181 3.58 43.16 28.22
C ASN A 181 4.19 41.75 28.54
N ALA A 182 3.68 40.68 27.93
CA ALA A 182 4.21 39.35 28.15
C ALA A 182 5.64 39.25 27.65
N ASN A 183 6.48 38.56 28.40
CA ASN A 183 7.82 38.21 27.95
C ASN A 183 7.73 36.99 27.05
N TYR A 184 7.93 37.18 25.75
CA TYR A 184 7.89 36.13 24.76
C TYR A 184 9.27 35.54 24.59
N GLU A 185 9.36 34.19 24.70
CA GLU A 185 10.55 33.43 24.40
C GLU A 185 10.26 32.38 23.31
N PRO A 186 11.25 32.05 22.49
CA PRO A 186 11.09 30.98 21.53
C PRO A 186 10.75 29.65 22.23
N THR A 187 9.75 28.96 21.75
CA THR A 187 9.29 27.69 22.34
C THR A 187 9.14 26.64 21.24
N SER A 188 9.57 25.40 21.52
CA SER A 188 9.31 24.28 20.64
C SER A 188 7.84 23.86 20.78
N LEU A 189 7.06 24.12 19.74
CA LEU A 189 5.67 23.67 19.68
C LEU A 189 5.59 22.14 19.63
N PHE A 190 6.62 21.48 19.11
CA PHE A 190 6.74 20.04 19.08
C PHE A 190 6.84 19.43 20.48
N GLU A 191 7.59 20.06 21.39
CA GLU A 191 7.77 19.61 22.77
C GLU A 191 6.61 20.02 23.69
N SER A 192 5.83 21.01 23.29
CA SER A 192 4.72 21.52 24.08
C SER A 192 3.48 20.61 24.03
N ASP A 193 2.70 20.58 25.11
CA ASP A 193 1.40 19.89 25.17
C ASP A 193 0.27 20.67 24.47
N ALA A 194 0.57 21.86 23.93
CA ALA A 194 -0.41 22.70 23.26
C ALA A 194 -0.91 22.11 21.93
N PHE A 195 -0.18 21.12 21.38
CA PHE A 195 -0.52 20.48 20.12
C PHE A 195 -0.86 18.99 20.34
N PRO A 196 -2.00 18.48 19.83
CA PRO A 196 -2.41 17.09 20.03
C PRO A 196 -1.34 16.10 19.52
N SER A 197 -1.00 15.11 20.33
CA SER A 197 0.04 14.12 20.02
C SER A 197 -0.25 13.34 18.74
N SER A 198 -1.54 13.04 18.47
CA SER A 198 -1.98 12.37 17.24
C SER A 198 -1.70 13.18 15.96
N LEU A 199 -1.73 14.50 16.03
CA LEU A 199 -1.39 15.36 14.90
C LEU A 199 0.13 15.53 14.78
N LYS A 200 0.84 15.61 15.91
CA LYS A 200 2.31 15.68 15.92
C LYS A 200 2.91 14.48 15.23
N SER A 201 2.50 13.25 15.61
CA SER A 201 3.06 12.00 15.08
C SER A 201 2.84 11.82 13.57
N ASN A 202 1.80 12.43 13.01
CA ASN A 202 1.55 12.42 11.57
C ASN A 202 2.41 13.41 10.78
N MET A 203 3.03 14.38 11.48
CA MET A 203 3.81 15.44 10.86
C MET A 203 5.30 15.35 11.16
N ILE A 204 5.64 15.02 12.39
CA ILE A 204 7.03 14.96 12.87
C ILE A 204 7.16 13.73 13.75
N GLU A 205 8.17 12.92 13.46
CA GLU A 205 8.61 11.79 14.27
C GLU A 205 10.02 12.05 14.78
N TYR A 206 10.30 11.63 16.01
CA TYR A 206 11.65 11.64 16.56
C TYR A 206 12.04 10.20 16.90
N THR A 207 13.01 9.67 16.16
CA THR A 207 13.52 8.31 16.34
C THR A 207 15.01 8.26 16.05
N ASP A 208 15.74 7.42 16.79
CA ASP A 208 17.20 7.23 16.65
C ASP A 208 18.02 8.53 16.66
N GLY A 209 17.61 9.51 17.46
CA GLY A 209 18.30 10.80 17.56
C GLY A 209 18.05 11.76 16.40
N LYS A 210 17.09 11.47 15.51
CA LYS A 210 16.76 12.27 14.33
C LYS A 210 15.30 12.68 14.30
N TYR A 211 15.06 13.87 13.81
CA TYR A 211 13.74 14.37 13.48
C TYR A 211 13.40 14.03 12.02
N ILE A 212 12.23 13.45 11.81
CA ILE A 212 11.69 13.09 10.50
C ILE A 212 10.42 13.90 10.28
N LEU A 213 10.44 14.79 9.32
CA LEU A 213 9.29 15.64 8.96
C LEU A 213 8.61 15.08 7.71
N PHE A 214 7.35 14.70 7.83
CA PHE A 214 6.56 14.18 6.72
C PHE A 214 5.79 15.29 6.02
N THR A 215 5.95 15.35 4.72
CA THR A 215 5.21 16.25 3.83
C THR A 215 4.41 15.41 2.85
N PRO A 216 3.10 15.20 3.09
CA PRO A 216 2.24 14.53 2.12
C PRO A 216 2.04 15.42 0.89
N VAL A 217 2.18 14.83 -0.30
CA VAL A 217 2.04 15.52 -1.59
C VAL A 217 1.12 14.70 -2.48
N GLN A 218 0.07 15.34 -2.99
CA GLN A 218 -0.86 14.73 -3.93
C GLN A 218 -0.43 15.02 -5.36
N ILE A 219 -0.11 13.97 -6.09
CA ILE A 219 0.37 14.01 -7.48
C ILE A 219 -0.46 13.10 -8.38
N LYS A 220 -0.47 13.40 -9.68
CA LYS A 220 -0.97 12.43 -10.67
C LYS A 220 0.07 11.32 -10.85
N PRO A 221 -0.36 10.06 -10.97
CA PRO A 221 0.57 8.94 -11.21
C PRO A 221 1.45 9.15 -12.44
N SER A 222 0.93 9.78 -13.50
CA SER A 222 1.66 10.12 -14.73
C SER A 222 2.82 11.08 -14.50
N ASP A 223 2.69 11.99 -13.53
CA ASP A 223 3.65 13.07 -13.30
C ASP A 223 4.68 12.73 -12.20
N LYS A 224 4.53 11.55 -11.56
CA LYS A 224 5.37 11.11 -10.45
C LYS A 224 6.85 11.27 -10.74
N ARG A 225 7.33 10.70 -11.84
CA ARG A 225 8.75 10.70 -12.17
C ARG A 225 9.30 12.11 -12.32
N GLU A 226 8.59 12.98 -13.02
CA GLU A 226 9.03 14.36 -13.22
C GLU A 226 9.02 15.17 -11.93
N VAL A 227 8.00 14.97 -11.06
CA VAL A 227 7.92 15.63 -9.75
C VAL A 227 9.05 15.18 -8.83
N THR A 228 9.34 13.87 -8.79
CA THR A 228 10.38 13.31 -7.92
C THR A 228 11.78 13.69 -8.39
N ASP A 229 12.06 13.61 -9.68
CA ASP A 229 13.39 13.91 -10.24
C ASP A 229 13.77 15.37 -10.02
N ARG A 230 12.83 16.32 -10.21
CA ARG A 230 13.08 17.74 -9.95
C ARG A 230 13.42 18.06 -8.49
N ILE A 231 12.84 17.35 -7.54
CA ILE A 231 13.14 17.56 -6.12
C ILE A 231 14.51 16.97 -5.77
N VAL A 232 14.89 15.85 -6.39
CA VAL A 232 16.23 15.29 -6.25
C VAL A 232 17.29 16.23 -6.83
N ASP A 233 17.01 16.88 -7.97
CA ASP A 233 17.94 17.84 -8.61
C ASP A 233 18.11 19.14 -7.80
N THR A 234 17.12 19.51 -6.97
CA THR A 234 17.22 20.66 -6.07
C THR A 234 18.06 20.36 -4.81
N GLU A 235 18.54 19.13 -4.61
CA GLU A 235 19.50 18.80 -3.56
C GLU A 235 20.88 19.45 -3.83
N VAL A 236 20.99 20.70 -3.44
CA VAL A 236 22.26 21.41 -3.45
C VAL A 236 23.14 20.84 -2.33
N SER A 237 24.31 20.29 -2.72
CA SER A 237 25.41 19.84 -1.87
C SER A 237 25.28 18.47 -1.16
N GLY A 238 25.20 17.37 -1.89
CA GLY A 238 25.88 16.11 -1.50
C GLY A 238 25.33 15.26 -0.35
N ALA A 239 24.41 15.76 0.45
CA ALA A 239 23.75 14.99 1.48
C ALA A 239 22.25 14.87 1.15
N ARG A 240 21.79 13.68 0.84
CA ARG A 240 20.34 13.40 0.67
C ARG A 240 19.62 13.67 1.99
N ARG A 241 18.90 14.77 2.07
CA ARG A 241 18.10 15.15 3.24
C ARG A 241 16.61 14.88 3.03
N PHE A 242 16.21 14.50 1.83
CA PHE A 242 14.85 14.09 1.50
C PHE A 242 14.82 12.61 1.14
N VAL A 243 13.89 11.89 1.73
CA VAL A 243 13.55 10.52 1.33
C VAL A 243 12.13 10.55 0.79
N ILE A 244 11.94 9.97 -0.39
CA ILE A 244 10.61 9.86 -0.99
C ILE A 244 10.02 8.52 -0.59
N ILE A 245 8.86 8.57 0.04
CA ILE A 245 8.09 7.38 0.46
C ILE A 245 6.82 7.34 -0.38
N ASP A 246 6.77 6.38 -1.30
CA ASP A 246 5.58 6.12 -2.10
C ASP A 246 4.97 4.78 -1.67
N PRO A 247 3.83 4.79 -0.95
CA PRO A 247 3.18 3.56 -0.51
C PRO A 247 2.78 2.62 -1.65
N PHE A 248 2.51 3.17 -2.85
CA PHE A 248 2.14 2.38 -4.01
C PHE A 248 3.35 1.71 -4.67
N TYR A 249 4.51 2.35 -4.65
CA TYR A 249 5.75 1.76 -5.14
C TYR A 249 6.10 0.48 -4.36
N TYR A 250 6.01 0.52 -3.04
CA TYR A 250 6.25 -0.66 -2.21
C TYR A 250 5.27 -1.80 -2.52
N THR A 251 4.02 -1.47 -2.83
CA THR A 251 3.02 -2.48 -3.18
C THR A 251 3.31 -3.10 -4.55
N GLU A 252 3.66 -2.28 -5.54
CA GLU A 252 4.02 -2.74 -6.88
C GLU A 252 5.29 -3.60 -6.84
N GLU A 253 6.33 -3.15 -6.14
CA GLU A 253 7.59 -3.87 -5.93
C GLU A 253 7.39 -5.19 -5.18
N LEU A 254 6.57 -5.17 -4.11
CA LEU A 254 6.24 -6.36 -3.34
C LEU A 254 5.58 -7.42 -4.22
N VAL A 255 4.64 -7.02 -5.06
CA VAL A 255 3.93 -7.95 -5.97
C VAL A 255 4.90 -8.51 -7.01
N GLU A 256 5.82 -7.71 -7.55
CA GLU A 256 6.84 -8.18 -8.49
C GLU A 256 7.79 -9.19 -7.84
N ILE A 257 8.30 -8.90 -6.64
CA ILE A 257 9.14 -9.82 -5.88
C ILE A 257 8.38 -11.12 -5.60
N MET A 258 7.14 -11.03 -5.13
CA MET A 258 6.30 -12.19 -4.85
C MET A 258 6.02 -13.04 -6.09
N ASN A 259 5.80 -12.41 -7.25
CA ASN A 259 5.63 -13.13 -8.50
C ASN A 259 6.90 -13.90 -8.88
N ASN A 260 8.06 -13.27 -8.73
CA ASN A 260 9.34 -13.93 -9.00
C ASN A 260 9.60 -15.09 -8.04
N ASP A 261 9.42 -14.86 -6.74
CA ASP A 261 9.60 -15.90 -5.71
C ASP A 261 8.63 -17.06 -5.91
N PHE A 262 7.39 -16.78 -6.29
CA PHE A 262 6.41 -17.79 -6.61
C PHE A 262 6.82 -18.65 -7.81
N ASN A 263 7.29 -18.03 -8.89
CA ASN A 263 7.77 -18.79 -10.07
C ASN A 263 8.97 -19.67 -9.72
N VAL A 264 9.90 -19.16 -8.90
CA VAL A 264 11.06 -19.93 -8.41
C VAL A 264 10.60 -21.08 -7.52
N ALA A 265 9.68 -20.84 -6.58
CA ALA A 265 9.14 -21.87 -5.70
C ALA A 265 8.38 -22.96 -6.48
N LEU A 266 7.59 -22.60 -7.48
CA LEU A 266 6.92 -23.55 -8.38
C LEU A 266 7.92 -24.40 -9.15
N PHE A 267 8.98 -23.79 -9.68
CA PHE A 267 10.01 -24.50 -10.42
C PHE A 267 10.73 -25.52 -9.53
N ILE A 268 11.16 -25.10 -8.33
CA ILE A 268 11.79 -25.98 -7.35
C ILE A 268 10.85 -27.10 -6.92
N SER A 269 9.59 -26.79 -6.60
CA SER A 269 8.57 -27.77 -6.23
C SER A 269 8.32 -28.78 -7.36
N SER A 270 8.26 -28.30 -8.60
CA SER A 270 8.08 -29.14 -9.78
C SER A 270 9.22 -30.16 -9.95
N ILE A 271 10.48 -29.70 -9.78
CA ILE A 271 11.65 -30.59 -9.82
C ILE A 271 11.58 -31.60 -8.67
N PHE A 272 11.27 -31.15 -7.46
CA PHE A 272 11.18 -32.01 -6.29
C PHE A 272 10.12 -33.09 -6.47
N VAL A 273 8.95 -32.74 -6.98
CA VAL A 273 7.86 -33.67 -7.29
C VAL A 273 8.28 -34.69 -8.33
N PHE A 274 8.93 -34.22 -9.39
CA PHE A 274 9.46 -35.16 -10.43
C PHE A 274 10.47 -36.14 -9.85
N LEU A 275 11.38 -35.70 -8.98
CA LEU A 275 12.34 -36.55 -8.30
C LEU A 275 11.66 -37.58 -7.38
N VAL A 276 10.63 -37.18 -6.63
CA VAL A 276 9.85 -38.10 -5.80
C VAL A 276 9.18 -39.16 -6.64
N LEU A 277 8.55 -38.81 -7.76
CA LEU A 277 7.97 -39.79 -8.70
C LEU A 277 9.02 -40.69 -9.30
N LEU A 278 10.19 -40.18 -9.65
CA LEU A 278 11.30 -40.96 -10.20
C LEU A 278 11.82 -42.00 -9.20
N ILE A 279 11.96 -41.63 -7.93
CA ILE A 279 12.38 -42.53 -6.85
C ILE A 279 11.29 -43.58 -6.58
N SER A 280 10.02 -43.15 -6.54
CA SER A 280 8.88 -44.03 -6.27
C SER A 280 8.74 -45.10 -7.35
N PHE A 281 8.73 -44.71 -8.61
CA PHE A 281 8.50 -45.65 -9.73
C PHE A 281 9.77 -46.31 -10.26
N ARG A 282 10.94 -45.81 -9.90
CA ARG A 282 12.24 -46.30 -10.40
C ARG A 282 12.32 -46.40 -11.94
N SER A 283 11.50 -45.62 -12.63
CA SER A 283 11.40 -45.60 -14.10
C SER A 283 11.11 -44.16 -14.54
N THR A 284 11.94 -43.63 -15.41
CA THR A 284 11.77 -42.27 -15.97
C THR A 284 10.49 -42.15 -16.80
N THR A 285 10.12 -43.22 -17.52
CA THR A 285 8.89 -43.23 -18.33
C THR A 285 7.65 -43.15 -17.46
N LEU A 286 7.58 -43.93 -16.35
CA LEU A 286 6.46 -43.90 -15.44
C LEU A 286 6.39 -42.56 -14.66
N ALA A 287 7.54 -42.05 -14.27
CA ALA A 287 7.60 -40.72 -13.64
C ALA A 287 7.09 -39.61 -14.56
N LEU A 288 7.45 -39.64 -15.85
CA LEU A 288 6.93 -38.68 -16.84
C LEU A 288 5.42 -38.85 -17.07
N ILE A 289 4.92 -40.08 -17.18
CA ILE A 289 3.48 -40.35 -17.35
C ILE A 289 2.69 -39.79 -16.15
N GLY A 290 3.22 -39.89 -14.94
CA GLY A 290 2.58 -39.28 -13.74
C GLY A 290 2.73 -37.79 -13.65
N PHE A 291 3.86 -37.21 -14.10
CA PHE A 291 4.18 -35.80 -13.98
C PHE A 291 3.49 -34.90 -15.02
N VAL A 292 3.42 -35.38 -16.28
CA VAL A 292 2.87 -34.58 -17.39
C VAL A 292 1.43 -34.13 -17.17
N PRO A 293 0.48 -34.96 -16.68
CA PRO A 293 -0.89 -34.54 -16.43
C PRO A 293 -1.00 -33.42 -15.38
N MET A 294 -0.17 -33.46 -14.32
CA MET A 294 -0.14 -32.44 -13.30
C MET A 294 0.32 -31.08 -13.85
N SER A 295 1.45 -31.11 -14.58
CA SER A 295 1.98 -29.91 -15.22
C SER A 295 1.00 -29.34 -16.24
N LEU A 296 0.31 -30.19 -16.98
CA LEU A 296 -0.71 -29.82 -17.95
C LEU A 296 -1.92 -29.15 -17.25
N SER A 297 -2.37 -29.73 -16.13
CA SER A 297 -3.46 -29.17 -15.30
C SER A 297 -3.11 -27.77 -14.81
N TRP A 298 -1.87 -27.55 -14.39
CA TRP A 298 -1.39 -26.22 -14.01
C TRP A 298 -1.53 -25.21 -15.16
N TYR A 299 -1.05 -25.54 -16.36
CA TYR A 299 -1.16 -24.64 -17.51
C TYR A 299 -2.59 -24.42 -17.96
N ILE A 300 -3.47 -25.41 -17.83
CA ILE A 300 -4.90 -25.28 -18.14
C ILE A 300 -5.55 -24.28 -17.16
N VAL A 301 -5.26 -24.39 -15.87
CA VAL A 301 -5.79 -23.45 -14.87
C VAL A 301 -5.33 -22.01 -15.18
N LEU A 302 -4.04 -21.82 -15.45
CA LEU A 302 -3.52 -20.50 -15.85
C LEU A 302 -4.21 -19.96 -17.11
N GLY A 303 -4.37 -20.81 -18.12
CA GLY A 303 -5.02 -20.41 -19.36
C GLY A 303 -6.47 -20.01 -19.18
N ILE A 304 -7.21 -20.76 -18.38
CA ILE A 304 -8.62 -20.42 -18.03
C ILE A 304 -8.67 -19.11 -17.24
N MET A 305 -7.80 -18.91 -16.27
CA MET A 305 -7.70 -17.64 -15.53
C MET A 305 -7.44 -16.47 -16.48
N GLY A 306 -6.52 -16.64 -17.44
CA GLY A 306 -6.24 -15.61 -18.44
C GLY A 306 -7.44 -15.27 -19.32
N ILE A 307 -8.19 -16.28 -19.78
CA ILE A 307 -9.40 -16.10 -20.60
C ILE A 307 -10.51 -15.39 -19.80
N LEU A 308 -10.69 -15.78 -18.53
CA LEU A 308 -11.73 -15.21 -17.66
C LEU A 308 -11.33 -13.86 -17.05
N GLY A 309 -10.11 -13.39 -17.28
CA GLY A 309 -9.60 -12.17 -16.69
C GLY A 309 -9.40 -12.25 -15.17
N ILE A 310 -9.28 -13.46 -14.63
CA ILE A 310 -9.03 -13.68 -13.21
C ILE A 310 -7.57 -13.38 -12.92
N LYS A 311 -7.34 -12.40 -12.06
CA LYS A 311 -5.98 -12.00 -11.66
C LYS A 311 -5.43 -12.91 -10.57
N PHE A 312 -4.12 -13.11 -10.59
CA PHE A 312 -3.41 -13.72 -9.47
C PHE A 312 -3.35 -12.73 -8.30
N ASN A 313 -3.76 -13.20 -7.13
CA ASN A 313 -3.58 -12.50 -5.87
C ASN A 313 -2.84 -13.43 -4.88
N LEU A 314 -2.46 -12.89 -3.72
CA LEU A 314 -1.74 -13.62 -2.68
C LEU A 314 -2.41 -14.93 -2.26
N VAL A 315 -3.75 -14.95 -2.21
CA VAL A 315 -4.51 -16.12 -1.75
C VAL A 315 -4.49 -17.21 -2.80
N ASN A 316 -4.78 -16.90 -4.06
CA ASN A 316 -4.82 -17.93 -5.11
C ASN A 316 -3.43 -18.39 -5.53
N ILE A 317 -2.37 -17.60 -5.31
CA ILE A 317 -0.97 -18.04 -5.43
C ILE A 317 -0.70 -19.21 -4.46
N VAL A 318 -1.04 -19.05 -3.17
CA VAL A 318 -0.85 -20.11 -2.17
C VAL A 318 -1.65 -21.37 -2.53
N ILE A 319 -2.94 -21.19 -2.91
CA ILE A 319 -3.80 -22.31 -3.30
C ILE A 319 -3.26 -23.03 -4.52
N SER A 320 -2.66 -22.33 -5.45
CA SER A 320 -2.13 -22.92 -6.68
C SER A 320 -0.97 -23.90 -6.44
N THR A 321 -0.21 -23.76 -5.35
CA THR A 321 0.85 -24.70 -4.98
C THR A 321 0.30 -26.08 -4.61
N PHE A 322 -0.95 -26.16 -4.14
CA PHE A 322 -1.60 -27.44 -3.83
C PHE A 322 -1.87 -28.31 -5.06
N ILE A 323 -1.89 -27.72 -6.26
CA ILE A 323 -2.09 -28.49 -7.51
C ILE A 323 -1.01 -29.56 -7.65
N TYR A 324 0.25 -29.22 -7.39
CA TYR A 324 1.34 -30.18 -7.42
C TYR A 324 1.26 -31.19 -6.27
N GLY A 325 0.97 -30.74 -5.05
CA GLY A 325 0.84 -31.61 -3.88
C GLY A 325 -0.25 -32.66 -4.03
N ILE A 326 -1.47 -32.22 -4.37
CA ILE A 326 -2.60 -33.12 -4.58
C ILE A 326 -2.39 -34.00 -5.83
N GLY A 327 -1.80 -33.41 -6.88
CA GLY A 327 -1.53 -34.14 -8.13
C GLY A 327 -0.57 -35.31 -7.95
N VAL A 328 0.45 -35.17 -7.09
CA VAL A 328 1.38 -36.29 -6.78
C VAL A 328 0.64 -37.46 -6.16
N ASP A 329 -0.19 -37.20 -5.16
CA ASP A 329 -0.91 -38.25 -4.44
C ASP A 329 -1.82 -39.02 -5.39
N TYR A 330 -2.56 -38.34 -6.25
CA TYR A 330 -3.39 -39.00 -7.27
C TYR A 330 -2.56 -39.75 -8.31
N SER A 331 -1.44 -39.22 -8.76
CA SER A 331 -0.57 -39.89 -9.73
C SER A 331 0.01 -41.18 -9.17
N ILE A 332 0.51 -41.15 -7.93
CA ILE A 332 1.04 -42.33 -7.26
C ILE A 332 -0.06 -43.39 -7.11
N PHE A 333 -1.25 -42.97 -6.61
CA PHE A 333 -2.36 -43.87 -6.37
C PHE A 333 -2.85 -44.55 -7.66
N ILE A 334 -3.01 -43.82 -8.76
CA ILE A 334 -3.44 -44.37 -10.06
C ILE A 334 -2.37 -45.32 -10.64
N MET A 335 -1.12 -44.91 -10.57
CA MET A 335 -0.02 -45.70 -11.13
C MET A 335 0.20 -46.99 -10.33
N ASP A 336 0.10 -46.96 -9.00
CA ASP A 336 0.19 -48.16 -8.14
C ASP A 336 -0.96 -49.14 -8.46
N GLY A 337 -2.18 -48.63 -8.63
CA GLY A 337 -3.33 -49.44 -9.06
C GLY A 337 -3.19 -50.07 -10.45
N LEU A 338 -2.49 -49.39 -11.38
CA LEU A 338 -2.24 -49.90 -12.71
C LEU A 338 -1.09 -50.93 -12.75
N LEU A 339 -0.11 -50.81 -11.86
CA LEU A 339 1.04 -51.73 -11.76
C LEU A 339 0.75 -52.97 -10.92
N SER A 340 -0.27 -52.92 -10.04
CA SER A 340 -0.69 -54.02 -9.18
C SER A 340 -1.69 -55.00 -9.85
N ASN A 341 -2.26 -54.62 -10.98
CA ASN A 341 -3.09 -55.46 -11.85
C ASN A 341 -2.28 -56.03 -13.00
#